data_324969d2fc5b09986dbfd5e03cc5b614
#
_entry.id   324969d2fc5b09986dbfd5e03cc5b614
#
_cell.length_a   1.000
_cell.length_b   1.000
_cell.length_c   1.000
_cell.angle_alpha   90.00
_cell.angle_beta   90.00
_cell.angle_gamma   90.00
#
_symmetry.space_group_name_H-M   'P 1'
#
loop_
_entity.id
_entity.type
_entity.pdbx_description
1 polymer ?
#
loop_
_entity_poly.entity_id
_entity_poly.type
_entity_poly.pdbx_seq_one_letter_code
_entity_poly.pdbx_strand_id
1 'polypeptide(L)'
;HPSLKPGALNQYLSERWRKHLAEYGKFNCGIYADRGTYPRFSPATSRRDAWPPGGGLPGSDVAFLREQLLDAYNISYGVLEPLIGVNTSRNLDEAAALCSAANDWQAHDFVDQEPRLRASILVPQDDPEASIKEIEKRAGDWRFAQIQLGSKTSEPLGRRRYWPIFAAAQANDMSIGLHIGGTQNSAPSASGWPQFYIEDHHMLVHSMQNQAASLILEGVFEAFPNLKICLIEGGFAWVPSLGWRLDAHWAKMRDEVPQVKRPPSEYMRTNLWFATQPVDEPENPDDLRHVFEWIGWDRMVYSSDYPHWDFDDPHLAFRFQMTEQEKRMLFRDNALAVYTFRD
;
A
#
# COMPACT_ATOMS: atom_id res chain seq x y z
N HIS A 1 -4.61 8.20 -3.86
CA HIS A 1 -4.74 8.44 -2.41
C HIS A 1 -5.90 9.38 -2.11
N PRO A 2 -7.03 8.85 -1.62
CA PRO A 2 -8.15 9.69 -1.24
C PRO A 2 -7.86 10.47 0.05
N SER A 3 -8.18 11.76 0.06
CA SER A 3 -8.00 12.63 1.23
C SER A 3 -9.30 12.82 2.01
N LEU A 4 -9.17 12.72 3.33
CA LEU A 4 -10.29 12.85 4.25
C LEU A 4 -10.59 14.32 4.56
N LYS A 5 -11.84 14.75 4.32
CA LYS A 5 -12.30 16.06 4.75
C LYS A 5 -12.50 16.07 6.28
N PRO A 6 -12.20 17.18 6.97
CA PRO A 6 -12.45 17.26 8.41
C PRO A 6 -13.88 16.84 8.78
N GLY A 7 -13.99 15.92 9.73
CA GLY A 7 -15.27 15.40 10.20
C GLY A 7 -15.99 14.40 9.29
N ALA A 8 -15.45 14.03 8.14
CA ALA A 8 -16.08 13.10 7.21
C ALA A 8 -16.40 11.72 7.83
N LEU A 9 -15.56 11.24 8.74
CA LEU A 9 -15.80 9.97 9.43
C LEU A 9 -16.92 10.03 10.48
N ASN A 10 -17.33 11.21 10.93
CA ASN A 10 -18.30 11.34 12.02
C ASN A 10 -19.63 10.63 11.73
N GLN A 11 -20.10 10.64 10.50
CA GLN A 11 -21.35 9.96 10.10
C GLN A 11 -21.25 8.42 10.19
N TYR A 12 -20.06 7.87 10.11
CA TYR A 12 -19.77 6.43 10.15
C TYR A 12 -19.35 5.92 11.54
N LEU A 13 -19.11 6.84 12.48
CA LEU A 13 -18.72 6.52 13.85
C LEU A 13 -19.94 6.39 14.77
N SER A 14 -19.87 5.48 15.75
CA SER A 14 -20.86 5.42 16.83
C SER A 14 -20.83 6.71 17.66
N GLU A 15 -21.93 6.99 18.38
CA GLU A 15 -22.05 8.17 19.25
C GLU A 15 -20.94 8.19 20.33
N ARG A 16 -20.58 7.02 20.86
CA ARG A 16 -19.46 6.87 21.82
C ARG A 16 -18.16 7.44 21.24
N TRP A 17 -17.80 7.03 20.04
CA TRP A 17 -16.54 7.45 19.41
C TRP A 17 -16.57 8.89 18.94
N ARG A 18 -17.69 9.39 18.45
CA ARG A 18 -17.83 10.82 18.15
C ARG A 18 -17.61 11.69 19.36
N LYS A 19 -18.22 11.35 20.52
CA LYS A 19 -18.02 12.06 21.78
C LYS A 19 -16.58 11.96 22.27
N HIS A 20 -16.00 10.76 22.23
CA HIS A 20 -14.61 10.52 22.64
C HIS A 20 -13.63 11.40 21.86
N LEU A 21 -13.73 11.38 20.52
CA LEU A 21 -12.86 12.17 19.65
C LEU A 21 -13.08 13.69 19.82
N ALA A 22 -14.30 14.12 20.05
CA ALA A 22 -14.60 15.53 20.27
C ALA A 22 -14.02 16.07 21.60
N GLU A 23 -14.02 15.23 22.62
CA GLU A 23 -13.60 15.61 23.99
C GLU A 23 -12.10 15.36 24.23
N TYR A 24 -11.58 14.23 23.81
CA TYR A 24 -10.23 13.76 24.17
C TYR A 24 -9.29 13.60 23.00
N GLY A 25 -9.79 13.50 21.78
CA GLY A 25 -9.03 13.12 20.61
C GLY A 25 -9.01 14.19 19.53
N LYS A 26 -7.81 14.52 19.06
CA LYS A 26 -7.66 15.11 17.73
C LYS A 26 -7.28 13.97 16.81
N PHE A 27 -8.24 13.50 16.03
CA PHE A 27 -7.94 12.60 14.93
C PHE A 27 -7.13 13.36 13.88
N ASN A 28 -5.87 13.01 13.76
CA ASN A 28 -5.01 13.51 12.72
C ASN A 28 -5.31 12.74 11.42
N CYS A 29 -5.79 13.45 10.42
CA CYS A 29 -6.15 12.86 9.12
C CYS A 29 -4.93 12.49 8.27
N GLY A 30 -3.96 11.76 8.84
CA GLY A 30 -2.79 11.27 8.14
C GLY A 30 -1.71 12.32 7.91
N ILE A 31 -0.80 12.03 7.00
CA ILE A 31 0.39 12.85 6.70
C ILE A 31 0.07 14.30 6.29
N TYR A 32 -1.12 14.54 5.80
CA TYR A 32 -1.55 15.87 5.36
C TYR A 32 -2.03 16.76 6.51
N ALA A 33 -2.49 16.17 7.59
CA ALA A 33 -3.04 16.90 8.73
C ALA A 33 -2.00 17.13 9.82
N ASP A 34 -1.15 16.16 10.06
CA ASP A 34 -0.01 16.36 10.92
C ASP A 34 1.07 17.08 10.11
N ARG A 35 1.00 18.39 10.16
CA ARG A 35 2.10 19.24 9.73
C ARG A 35 3.22 19.16 10.74
N GLY A 36 3.47 17.93 11.20
CA GLY A 36 4.52 17.58 12.09
C GLY A 36 5.75 18.38 11.77
N THR A 37 6.45 18.68 12.74
CA THR A 37 7.59 19.54 12.73
C THR A 37 8.65 19.11 11.73
N TYR A 38 8.44 17.95 11.00
CA TYR A 38 9.57 17.38 10.31
C TYR A 38 9.23 16.20 9.37
N PRO A 39 9.93 16.13 8.25
CA PRO A 39 10.51 17.21 7.46
C PRO A 39 9.42 18.00 6.74
N ARG A 40 9.71 19.25 6.34
CA ARG A 40 8.78 20.05 5.55
C ARG A 40 8.92 19.70 4.07
N PHE A 41 7.81 19.49 3.40
CA PHE A 41 7.73 19.15 1.98
C PHE A 41 6.60 19.90 1.29
N SER A 42 6.36 19.60 0.03
CA SER A 42 5.29 20.19 -0.75
C SER A 42 3.95 20.11 0.00
N PRO A 43 3.12 21.15 -0.01
CA PRO A 43 1.83 21.14 0.65
C PRO A 43 1.01 19.91 0.26
N ALA A 44 0.55 19.15 1.26
CA ALA A 44 -0.15 17.88 1.12
C ALA A 44 0.60 16.82 0.27
N THR A 45 1.92 16.89 0.17
CA THR A 45 2.74 16.01 -0.69
C THR A 45 2.27 15.91 -2.15
N SER A 46 1.49 16.88 -2.63
CA SER A 46 0.71 16.74 -3.83
C SER A 46 1.23 17.58 -5.00
N ARG A 47 0.86 17.15 -6.20
CA ARG A 47 0.99 17.94 -7.43
C ARG A 47 0.27 19.28 -7.26
N ARG A 48 0.83 20.32 -7.85
CA ARG A 48 0.25 21.67 -7.79
C ARG A 48 -1.12 21.77 -8.47
N ASP A 49 -1.34 20.99 -9.49
CA ASP A 49 -2.57 20.94 -10.28
C ASP A 49 -3.63 19.98 -9.72
N ALA A 50 -3.32 19.23 -8.67
CA ALA A 50 -4.26 18.27 -8.06
C ALA A 50 -5.21 18.90 -7.01
N TRP A 51 -5.11 20.20 -6.77
CA TRP A 51 -6.00 20.92 -5.86
C TRP A 51 -7.37 21.17 -6.52
N PRO A 52 -8.47 20.65 -5.95
CA PRO A 52 -9.79 20.82 -6.55
C PRO A 52 -10.17 22.31 -6.66
N PRO A 53 -10.73 22.75 -7.82
CA PRO A 53 -11.14 24.15 -8.00
C PRO A 53 -12.22 24.59 -6.99
N GLY A 54 -13.04 23.66 -6.51
CA GLY A 54 -14.04 23.89 -5.48
C GLY A 54 -13.51 23.99 -4.07
N GLY A 55 -12.19 23.85 -3.89
CA GLY A 55 -11.52 23.81 -2.57
C GLY A 55 -11.45 22.41 -1.98
N GLY A 56 -10.68 22.25 -0.92
CA GLY A 56 -10.39 20.97 -0.28
C GLY A 56 -8.97 20.48 -0.55
N LEU A 57 -8.64 19.31 -0.03
CA LEU A 57 -7.34 18.67 -0.23
C LEU A 57 -7.29 17.91 -1.57
N PRO A 58 -6.12 17.77 -2.18
CA PRO A 58 -5.92 16.87 -3.31
C PRO A 58 -6.44 15.47 -2.99
N GLY A 59 -7.14 14.85 -3.96
CA GLY A 59 -7.79 13.53 -3.75
C GLY A 59 -9.06 13.54 -2.89
N SER A 60 -9.60 14.70 -2.52
CA SER A 60 -10.86 14.80 -1.74
C SER A 60 -12.13 15.01 -2.57
N ASP A 61 -11.99 15.19 -3.88
CA ASP A 61 -13.08 15.43 -4.83
C ASP A 61 -13.10 14.35 -5.91
N VAL A 62 -14.15 13.53 -5.90
CA VAL A 62 -14.26 12.37 -6.81
C VAL A 62 -14.45 12.82 -8.27
N ALA A 63 -15.17 13.92 -8.52
CA ALA A 63 -15.38 14.41 -9.88
C ALA A 63 -14.06 14.92 -10.48
N PHE A 64 -13.29 15.62 -9.68
CA PHE A 64 -11.97 16.12 -10.11
C PHE A 64 -10.94 14.99 -10.28
N LEU A 65 -10.93 13.98 -9.39
CA LEU A 65 -10.13 12.76 -9.55
C LEU A 65 -10.50 12.03 -10.85
N ARG A 66 -11.79 11.92 -11.14
CA ARG A 66 -12.29 11.31 -12.38
C ARG A 66 -11.71 12.02 -13.59
N GLU A 67 -11.82 13.34 -13.64
CA GLU A 67 -11.33 14.15 -14.74
C GLU A 67 -9.82 14.04 -14.91
N GLN A 68 -9.07 14.23 -13.81
CA GLN A 68 -7.61 14.29 -13.87
C GLN A 68 -6.91 12.95 -14.03
N LEU A 69 -7.53 11.87 -13.58
CA LEU A 69 -6.90 10.56 -13.57
C LEU A 69 -7.66 9.55 -14.43
N LEU A 70 -8.90 9.22 -14.07
CA LEU A 70 -9.58 8.09 -14.67
C LEU A 70 -9.91 8.34 -16.15
N ASP A 71 -10.41 9.52 -16.48
CA ASP A 71 -10.78 9.88 -17.85
C ASP A 71 -9.55 10.27 -18.68
N ALA A 72 -8.63 11.04 -18.09
CA ALA A 72 -7.41 11.48 -18.78
C ALA A 72 -6.54 10.32 -19.28
N TYR A 73 -6.49 9.22 -18.54
CA TYR A 73 -5.67 8.05 -18.86
C TYR A 73 -6.47 6.80 -19.22
N ASN A 74 -7.78 6.93 -19.42
CA ASN A 74 -8.69 5.82 -19.76
C ASN A 74 -8.55 4.64 -18.79
N ILE A 75 -8.56 4.92 -17.48
CA ILE A 75 -8.40 3.92 -16.42
C ILE A 75 -9.74 3.22 -16.17
N SER A 76 -9.74 1.90 -16.26
CA SER A 76 -10.93 1.06 -16.02
C SER A 76 -11.12 0.73 -14.54
N TYR A 77 -10.04 0.58 -13.78
CA TYR A 77 -10.07 0.33 -12.34
C TYR A 77 -8.99 1.16 -11.64
N GLY A 78 -9.37 1.85 -10.56
CA GLY A 78 -8.47 2.54 -9.64
C GLY A 78 -8.62 1.99 -8.23
N VAL A 79 -7.55 1.45 -7.65
CA VAL A 79 -7.56 0.97 -6.26
C VAL A 79 -7.15 2.11 -5.33
N LEU A 80 -7.99 2.40 -4.35
CA LEU A 80 -7.80 3.48 -3.39
C LEU A 80 -6.83 3.04 -2.27
N GLU A 81 -5.83 3.86 -2.01
CA GLU A 81 -4.87 3.70 -0.91
C GLU A 81 -4.98 4.89 0.05
N PRO A 82 -5.88 4.87 1.04
CA PRO A 82 -6.02 5.99 1.97
C PRO A 82 -4.88 6.02 2.99
N LEU A 83 -4.18 7.15 3.05
CA LEU A 83 -3.07 7.40 3.98
C LEU A 83 -3.54 8.22 5.20
N ILE A 84 -4.64 7.83 5.79
CA ILE A 84 -5.32 8.60 6.84
C ILE A 84 -4.95 8.18 8.27
N GLY A 85 -4.03 7.24 8.44
CA GLY A 85 -3.44 6.87 9.73
C GLY A 85 -4.39 6.23 10.76
N VAL A 86 -5.59 5.84 10.35
CA VAL A 86 -6.61 5.27 11.26
C VAL A 86 -6.17 3.96 11.93
N ASN A 87 -5.32 3.21 11.27
CA ASN A 87 -4.80 1.92 11.72
C ASN A 87 -3.60 2.02 12.66
N THR A 88 -3.15 3.23 12.99
CA THR A 88 -1.92 3.47 13.77
C THR A 88 -2.17 3.90 15.22
N SER A 89 -3.42 4.01 15.66
CA SER A 89 -3.74 4.31 17.05
C SER A 89 -3.28 3.20 17.97
N ARG A 90 -2.67 3.58 19.10
CA ARG A 90 -2.29 2.64 20.16
C ARG A 90 -3.49 2.16 21.00
N ASN A 91 -4.61 2.89 20.93
CA ASN A 91 -5.90 2.41 21.43
C ASN A 91 -6.51 1.50 20.37
N LEU A 92 -6.44 0.20 20.58
CA LEU A 92 -6.87 -0.80 19.60
C LEU A 92 -8.38 -0.72 19.30
N ASP A 93 -9.21 -0.41 20.30
CA ASP A 93 -10.65 -0.19 20.09
C ASP A 93 -10.92 1.04 19.21
N GLU A 94 -10.13 2.12 19.39
CA GLU A 94 -10.21 3.32 18.56
C GLU A 94 -9.76 3.00 17.13
N ALA A 95 -8.63 2.31 16.97
CA ALA A 95 -8.13 1.89 15.66
C ALA A 95 -9.17 1.04 14.92
N ALA A 96 -9.81 0.08 15.58
CA ALA A 96 -10.85 -0.75 14.99
C ALA A 96 -12.07 0.07 14.55
N ALA A 97 -12.54 1.00 15.40
CA ALA A 97 -13.67 1.86 15.08
C ALA A 97 -13.37 2.80 13.90
N LEU A 98 -12.16 3.39 13.88
CA LEU A 98 -11.73 4.30 12.83
C LEU A 98 -11.50 3.57 11.50
N CYS A 99 -10.90 2.39 11.51
CA CYS A 99 -10.74 1.55 10.31
C CYS A 99 -12.10 1.22 9.70
N SER A 100 -13.06 0.75 10.52
CA SER A 100 -14.40 0.43 10.02
C SER A 100 -15.12 1.66 9.45
N ALA A 101 -15.04 2.82 10.11
CA ALA A 101 -15.60 4.07 9.61
C ALA A 101 -14.94 4.55 8.31
N ALA A 102 -13.62 4.39 8.19
CA ALA A 102 -12.88 4.74 6.97
C ALA A 102 -13.21 3.81 5.80
N ASN A 103 -13.47 2.53 6.07
CA ASN A 103 -13.95 1.60 5.04
C ASN A 103 -15.35 1.97 4.54
N ASP A 104 -16.28 2.34 5.45
CA ASP A 104 -17.60 2.86 5.06
C ASP A 104 -17.46 4.17 4.24
N TRP A 105 -16.58 5.07 4.67
CA TRP A 105 -16.30 6.31 3.94
C TRP A 105 -15.76 6.07 2.52
N GLN A 106 -14.78 5.20 2.33
CA GLN A 106 -14.30 4.87 0.98
C GLN A 106 -15.42 4.32 0.11
N ALA A 107 -16.21 3.40 0.65
CA ALA A 107 -17.29 2.77 -0.08
C ALA A 107 -18.34 3.78 -0.53
N HIS A 108 -18.82 4.65 0.37
CA HIS A 108 -19.93 5.55 0.11
C HIS A 108 -19.52 6.87 -0.53
N ASP A 109 -18.41 7.46 -0.09
CA ASP A 109 -18.00 8.79 -0.56
C ASP A 109 -17.18 8.72 -1.86
N PHE A 110 -16.64 7.53 -2.23
CA PHE A 110 -15.83 7.33 -3.43
C PHE A 110 -16.40 6.27 -4.37
N VAL A 111 -16.48 5.02 -3.94
CA VAL A 111 -16.79 3.90 -4.84
C VAL A 111 -18.24 3.96 -5.33
N ASP A 112 -19.20 4.28 -4.47
CA ASP A 112 -20.61 4.44 -4.87
C ASP A 112 -20.83 5.63 -5.84
N GLN A 113 -19.89 6.60 -5.87
CA GLN A 113 -19.93 7.76 -6.77
C GLN A 113 -19.16 7.55 -8.08
N GLU A 114 -18.18 6.63 -8.08
CA GLU A 114 -17.38 6.29 -9.25
C GLU A 114 -17.11 4.78 -9.28
N PRO A 115 -17.89 4.01 -10.05
CA PRO A 115 -17.82 2.54 -10.06
C PRO A 115 -16.50 1.94 -10.59
N ARG A 116 -15.63 2.76 -11.19
CA ARG A 116 -14.27 2.32 -11.57
C ARG A 116 -13.32 2.28 -10.39
N LEU A 117 -13.67 2.89 -9.26
CA LEU A 117 -12.87 2.84 -8.04
C LEU A 117 -13.13 1.55 -7.25
N ARG A 118 -12.12 1.10 -6.54
CA ARG A 118 -12.20 0.02 -5.54
C ARG A 118 -11.49 0.47 -4.28
N ALA A 119 -12.09 0.20 -3.15
CA ALA A 119 -11.52 0.50 -1.85
C ALA A 119 -10.51 -0.57 -1.40
N SER A 120 -9.62 -0.19 -0.52
CA SER A 120 -8.77 -1.10 0.25
C SER A 120 -9.33 -1.26 1.65
N ILE A 121 -9.45 -2.49 2.15
CA ILE A 121 -9.90 -2.76 3.52
C ILE A 121 -8.82 -2.32 4.50
N LEU A 122 -9.05 -1.23 5.19
CA LEU A 122 -8.21 -0.79 6.31
C LEU A 122 -8.50 -1.66 7.54
N VAL A 123 -7.46 -2.15 8.17
CA VAL A 123 -7.58 -2.99 9.38
C VAL A 123 -6.67 -2.47 10.49
N PRO A 124 -7.04 -2.65 11.77
CA PRO A 124 -6.18 -2.34 12.91
C PRO A 124 -5.10 -3.42 13.03
N GLN A 125 -4.05 -3.34 12.19
CA GLN A 125 -3.07 -4.42 11.98
C GLN A 125 -2.37 -4.92 13.25
N ASP A 126 -2.31 -4.13 14.31
CA ASP A 126 -1.75 -4.53 15.61
C ASP A 126 -2.78 -5.28 16.48
N ASP A 127 -4.03 -5.40 16.03
CA ASP A 127 -5.09 -6.25 16.59
C ASP A 127 -5.59 -7.25 15.54
N PRO A 128 -4.98 -8.44 15.45
CA PRO A 128 -5.37 -9.45 14.46
C PRO A 128 -6.82 -9.92 14.58
N GLU A 129 -7.36 -9.98 15.79
CA GLU A 129 -8.75 -10.41 16.00
C GLU A 129 -9.75 -9.40 15.44
N ALA A 130 -9.56 -8.12 15.72
CA ALA A 130 -10.38 -7.05 15.15
C ALA A 130 -10.16 -6.94 13.61
N SER A 131 -8.92 -7.18 13.14
CA SER A 131 -8.61 -7.20 11.71
C SER A 131 -9.38 -8.30 10.97
N ILE A 132 -9.44 -9.52 11.49
CA ILE A 132 -10.20 -10.61 10.88
C ILE A 132 -11.69 -10.23 10.78
N LYS A 133 -12.28 -9.69 11.87
CA LYS A 133 -13.69 -9.26 11.86
C LYS A 133 -13.99 -8.24 10.77
N GLU A 134 -13.10 -7.29 10.57
CA GLU A 134 -13.29 -6.27 9.53
C GLU A 134 -13.07 -6.85 8.13
N ILE A 135 -12.11 -7.76 7.93
CA ILE A 135 -11.91 -8.47 6.67
C ILE A 135 -13.16 -9.28 6.32
N GLU A 136 -13.67 -10.10 7.24
CA GLU A 136 -14.85 -10.93 7.02
C GLU A 136 -16.10 -10.11 6.72
N LYS A 137 -16.21 -8.92 7.34
CA LYS A 137 -17.29 -7.97 7.09
C LYS A 137 -17.28 -7.42 5.65
N ARG A 138 -16.11 -7.26 5.04
CA ARG A 138 -15.92 -6.54 3.77
C ARG A 138 -15.57 -7.43 2.59
N ALA A 139 -14.95 -8.56 2.81
CA ALA A 139 -14.37 -9.37 1.73
C ALA A 139 -15.38 -9.86 0.67
N GLY A 140 -16.68 -9.90 1.00
CA GLY A 140 -17.76 -10.22 0.04
C GLY A 140 -18.29 -9.01 -0.74
N ASP A 141 -17.94 -7.80 -0.37
CA ASP A 141 -18.41 -6.56 -0.98
C ASP A 141 -17.56 -6.21 -2.21
N TRP A 142 -18.19 -6.08 -3.38
CA TRP A 142 -17.52 -5.78 -4.66
C TRP A 142 -16.72 -4.47 -4.65
N ARG A 143 -17.03 -3.58 -3.72
CA ARG A 143 -16.35 -2.29 -3.58
C ARG A 143 -14.92 -2.40 -3.08
N PHE A 144 -14.51 -3.54 -2.53
CA PHE A 144 -13.18 -3.75 -1.96
C PHE A 144 -12.37 -4.74 -2.79
N ALA A 145 -11.13 -4.34 -3.16
CA ALA A 145 -10.24 -5.14 -4.00
C ALA A 145 -9.08 -5.81 -3.24
N GLN A 146 -8.70 -5.27 -2.08
CA GLN A 146 -7.57 -5.76 -1.28
C GLN A 146 -7.69 -5.38 0.19
N ILE A 147 -6.78 -5.92 1.01
CA ILE A 147 -6.57 -5.53 2.40
C ILE A 147 -5.33 -4.64 2.45
N GLN A 148 -5.40 -3.45 3.04
CA GLN A 148 -4.25 -2.55 3.18
C GLN A 148 -3.56 -2.72 4.53
N LEU A 149 -2.25 -2.95 4.50
CA LEU A 149 -1.35 -2.91 5.66
C LEU A 149 -0.27 -1.85 5.44
N GLY A 150 0.26 -1.30 6.53
CA GLY A 150 1.42 -0.42 6.49
C GLY A 150 2.72 -1.18 6.71
N SER A 151 3.79 -0.77 6.04
CA SER A 151 5.12 -1.40 6.17
C SER A 151 5.85 -1.07 7.48
N LYS A 152 5.49 0.04 8.14
CA LYS A 152 6.02 0.40 9.46
C LYS A 152 5.12 -0.17 10.55
N THR A 153 5.60 -1.18 11.22
CA THR A 153 4.88 -1.95 12.24
C THR A 153 5.68 -2.03 13.54
N SER A 154 5.03 -2.42 14.61
CA SER A 154 5.71 -2.63 15.91
C SER A 154 6.69 -3.81 15.88
N GLU A 155 6.41 -4.81 15.06
CA GLU A 155 7.25 -5.99 14.80
C GLU A 155 7.17 -6.31 13.29
N PRO A 156 8.19 -7.00 12.71
CA PRO A 156 8.12 -7.42 11.31
C PRO A 156 6.89 -8.29 11.01
N LEU A 157 6.24 -8.05 9.87
CA LEU A 157 4.98 -8.69 9.49
C LEU A 157 5.08 -10.22 9.31
N GLY A 158 6.26 -10.78 9.10
CA GLY A 158 6.44 -12.24 9.10
C GLY A 158 6.12 -12.92 10.42
N ARG A 159 6.12 -12.19 11.54
CA ARG A 159 5.88 -12.74 12.88
C ARG A 159 4.51 -13.37 13.00
N ARG A 160 4.43 -14.48 13.72
CA ARG A 160 3.23 -15.32 13.84
C ARG A 160 1.99 -14.60 14.34
N ARG A 161 2.14 -13.49 15.06
CA ARG A 161 0.99 -12.68 15.50
C ARG A 161 0.16 -12.14 14.36
N TYR A 162 0.76 -11.90 13.18
CA TYR A 162 0.05 -11.40 11.99
C TYR A 162 -0.53 -12.51 11.10
N TRP A 163 -0.15 -13.77 11.33
CA TRP A 163 -0.60 -14.90 10.52
C TRP A 163 -2.12 -15.07 10.45
N PRO A 164 -2.90 -14.77 11.50
CA PRO A 164 -4.36 -14.81 11.39
C PRO A 164 -4.91 -13.86 10.31
N ILE A 165 -4.29 -12.69 10.09
CA ILE A 165 -4.65 -11.76 9.01
C ILE A 165 -4.37 -12.40 7.65
N PHE A 166 -3.23 -13.06 7.48
CA PHE A 166 -2.85 -13.76 6.24
C PHE A 166 -3.78 -14.95 5.94
N ALA A 167 -4.16 -15.68 6.98
CA ALA A 167 -5.13 -16.75 6.86
C ALA A 167 -6.49 -16.23 6.38
N ALA A 168 -6.98 -15.13 6.97
CA ALA A 168 -8.23 -14.48 6.56
C ALA A 168 -8.16 -13.94 5.13
N ALA A 169 -7.05 -13.32 4.74
CA ALA A 169 -6.82 -12.84 3.38
C ALA A 169 -6.90 -13.99 2.36
N GLN A 170 -6.14 -15.08 2.60
CA GLN A 170 -6.14 -16.25 1.72
C GLN A 170 -7.50 -16.94 1.66
N ALA A 171 -8.20 -17.09 2.80
CA ALA A 171 -9.51 -17.73 2.87
C ALA A 171 -10.59 -16.96 2.09
N ASN A 172 -10.43 -15.65 1.93
CA ASN A 172 -11.36 -14.80 1.19
C ASN A 172 -10.87 -14.48 -0.24
N ASP A 173 -9.77 -15.09 -0.71
CA ASP A 173 -9.10 -14.79 -1.99
C ASP A 173 -8.85 -13.29 -2.18
N MET A 174 -8.41 -12.62 -1.12
CA MET A 174 -8.04 -11.21 -1.16
C MET A 174 -6.53 -11.05 -1.07
N SER A 175 -5.99 -10.19 -1.92
CA SER A 175 -4.60 -9.77 -1.81
C SER A 175 -4.39 -8.81 -0.64
N ILE A 176 -3.13 -8.71 -0.22
CA ILE A 176 -2.69 -7.68 0.71
C ILE A 176 -1.91 -6.62 -0.07
N GLY A 177 -2.36 -5.36 -0.01
CA GLY A 177 -1.58 -4.20 -0.38
C GLY A 177 -0.72 -3.79 0.81
N LEU A 178 0.58 -3.97 0.71
CA LEU A 178 1.53 -3.51 1.71
C LEU A 178 2.09 -2.16 1.26
N HIS A 179 1.53 -1.09 1.82
CA HIS A 179 1.92 0.28 1.49
C HIS A 179 3.06 0.77 2.38
N ILE A 180 3.97 1.59 1.83
CA ILE A 180 4.98 2.24 2.67
C ILE A 180 4.32 3.14 3.73
N GLY A 181 5.03 3.38 4.85
CA GLY A 181 4.46 4.16 5.95
C GLY A 181 3.80 3.28 7.01
N GLY A 182 3.06 3.89 7.90
CA GLY A 182 2.46 3.22 9.07
C GLY A 182 2.65 4.05 10.33
N THR A 183 3.12 3.47 11.43
CA THR A 183 3.28 4.13 12.72
C THR A 183 4.13 5.41 12.61
N GLN A 184 3.50 6.56 12.84
CA GLN A 184 4.14 7.88 12.66
C GLN A 184 5.13 8.26 13.78
N ASN A 185 5.13 7.52 14.88
CA ASN A 185 5.94 7.83 16.07
C ASN A 185 7.31 7.15 16.11
N SER A 186 7.77 6.61 15.00
CA SER A 186 9.09 6.01 14.85
C SER A 186 9.86 6.64 13.70
N ALA A 187 11.18 6.69 13.82
CA ALA A 187 12.03 7.12 12.71
C ALA A 187 11.74 6.30 11.45
N PRO A 188 11.91 6.86 10.24
CA PRO A 188 11.64 6.16 8.98
C PRO A 188 12.53 4.96 8.78
N SER A 189 13.75 4.96 9.34
CA SER A 189 14.68 3.83 9.30
C SER A 189 15.41 3.66 10.64
N ALA A 190 16.17 2.59 10.77
CA ALA A 190 17.04 2.35 11.92
C ALA A 190 18.18 3.38 12.07
N SER A 191 18.43 4.19 11.04
CA SER A 191 19.43 5.27 11.08
C SER A 191 18.97 6.53 11.83
N GLY A 192 17.72 6.58 12.28
CA GLY A 192 17.15 7.71 13.01
C GLY A 192 16.35 8.66 12.13
N TRP A 193 16.22 9.91 12.60
CA TRP A 193 15.42 10.94 11.93
C TRP A 193 16.24 11.68 10.88
N PRO A 194 15.78 11.71 9.62
CA PRO A 194 16.44 12.48 8.56
C PRO A 194 16.23 13.99 8.73
N GLN A 195 17.07 14.78 8.10
CA GLN A 195 16.96 16.25 8.12
C GLN A 195 16.13 16.80 6.97
N PHE A 196 16.16 16.14 5.82
CA PHE A 196 15.52 16.60 4.61
C PHE A 196 14.41 15.65 4.18
N TYR A 197 13.36 16.19 3.56
CA TYR A 197 12.26 15.37 3.04
C TYR A 197 12.73 14.31 2.03
N ILE A 198 13.69 14.64 1.17
CA ILE A 198 14.25 13.69 0.21
C ILE A 198 14.92 12.49 0.90
N GLU A 199 15.52 12.67 2.08
CA GLU A 199 16.04 11.57 2.88
C GLU A 199 14.90 10.73 3.48
N ASP A 200 13.86 11.39 4.01
CA ASP A 200 12.70 10.72 4.60
C ASP A 200 12.00 9.84 3.55
N HIS A 201 11.74 10.41 2.40
CA HIS A 201 11.08 9.70 1.29
C HIS A 201 11.89 8.49 0.83
N HIS A 202 13.21 8.63 0.66
CA HIS A 202 14.10 7.51 0.34
C HIS A 202 14.16 6.46 1.45
N MET A 203 14.18 6.87 2.73
CA MET A 203 14.32 5.93 3.85
C MET A 203 13.14 4.99 4.03
N LEU A 204 11.95 5.38 3.57
CA LEU A 204 10.74 4.56 3.71
C LEU A 204 10.86 3.21 3.01
N VAL A 205 11.61 3.12 1.90
CA VAL A 205 11.84 1.87 1.18
C VAL A 205 12.51 0.78 2.03
N HIS A 206 13.32 1.15 3.01
CA HIS A 206 13.98 0.18 3.90
C HIS A 206 12.97 -0.64 4.71
N SER A 207 11.84 -0.04 5.11
CA SER A 207 10.77 -0.78 5.79
C SER A 207 10.19 -1.86 4.89
N MET A 208 9.99 -1.56 3.60
CA MET A 208 9.48 -2.51 2.61
C MET A 208 10.43 -3.69 2.39
N GLN A 209 11.73 -3.42 2.24
CA GLN A 209 12.76 -4.46 2.11
C GLN A 209 12.78 -5.40 3.31
N ASN A 210 12.71 -4.82 4.52
CA ASN A 210 12.68 -5.58 5.76
C ASN A 210 11.43 -6.44 5.88
N GLN A 211 10.26 -5.94 5.47
CA GLN A 211 9.03 -6.71 5.48
C GLN A 211 9.06 -7.85 4.47
N ALA A 212 9.55 -7.61 3.25
CA ALA A 212 9.72 -8.66 2.25
C ALA A 212 10.62 -9.79 2.76
N ALA A 213 11.78 -9.45 3.36
CA ALA A 213 12.67 -10.42 3.97
C ALA A 213 12.00 -11.18 5.12
N SER A 214 11.29 -10.49 6.00
CA SER A 214 10.61 -11.10 7.15
C SER A 214 9.52 -12.08 6.72
N LEU A 215 8.66 -11.70 5.79
CA LEU A 215 7.60 -12.57 5.25
C LEU A 215 8.15 -13.88 4.70
N ILE A 216 9.29 -13.82 4.00
CA ILE A 216 9.94 -14.99 3.44
C ILE A 216 10.60 -15.83 4.53
N LEU A 217 11.46 -15.21 5.36
CA LEU A 217 12.30 -15.93 6.31
C LEU A 217 11.51 -16.53 7.48
N GLU A 218 10.41 -15.92 7.88
CA GLU A 218 9.47 -16.49 8.87
C GLU A 218 8.61 -17.63 8.30
N GLY A 219 8.63 -17.85 6.97
CA GLY A 219 7.92 -18.95 6.32
C GLY A 219 6.44 -18.67 6.04
N VAL A 220 6.03 -17.40 5.92
CA VAL A 220 4.64 -17.03 5.66
C VAL A 220 4.12 -17.70 4.39
N PHE A 221 4.90 -17.70 3.31
CA PHE A 221 4.48 -18.27 2.01
C PHE A 221 4.51 -19.80 1.97
N GLU A 222 5.17 -20.46 2.91
CA GLU A 222 5.02 -21.92 3.09
C GLU A 222 3.73 -22.25 3.84
N ALA A 223 3.36 -21.43 4.82
CA ALA A 223 2.11 -21.58 5.55
C ALA A 223 0.88 -21.15 4.72
N PHE A 224 1.04 -20.14 3.88
CA PHE A 224 -0.02 -19.54 3.06
C PHE A 224 0.41 -19.45 1.58
N PRO A 225 0.48 -20.59 0.87
CA PRO A 225 1.08 -20.64 -0.48
C PRO A 225 0.29 -19.85 -1.54
N ASN A 226 -0.99 -19.60 -1.33
CA ASN A 226 -1.84 -18.83 -2.24
C ASN A 226 -1.96 -17.35 -1.84
N LEU A 227 -1.30 -16.93 -0.77
CA LEU A 227 -1.31 -15.54 -0.34
C LEU A 227 -0.60 -14.65 -1.36
N LYS A 228 -1.27 -13.59 -1.79
CA LYS A 228 -0.77 -12.58 -2.71
C LYS A 228 -0.49 -11.30 -1.94
N ILE A 229 0.72 -10.78 -2.03
CA ILE A 229 1.09 -9.49 -1.42
C ILE A 229 1.64 -8.56 -2.49
N CYS A 230 1.01 -7.39 -2.67
CA CYS A 230 1.49 -6.32 -3.52
C CYS A 230 2.24 -5.29 -2.67
N LEU A 231 3.50 -5.05 -2.98
CA LEU A 231 4.32 -4.02 -2.34
C LEU A 231 4.07 -2.69 -3.06
N ILE A 232 3.54 -1.70 -2.33
CA ILE A 232 3.01 -0.46 -2.91
C ILE A 232 3.86 0.72 -2.46
N GLU A 233 4.26 1.58 -3.40
CA GLU A 233 5.04 2.79 -3.19
C GLU A 233 6.42 2.55 -2.54
N GLY A 234 6.97 1.35 -2.70
CA GLY A 234 8.27 0.97 -2.14
C GLY A 234 9.41 0.93 -3.17
N GLY A 235 9.18 1.36 -4.40
CA GLY A 235 10.10 1.11 -5.49
C GLY A 235 10.35 -0.37 -5.72
N PHE A 236 11.14 -0.74 -6.70
CA PHE A 236 11.36 -2.15 -7.04
C PHE A 236 12.77 -2.47 -7.55
N ALA A 237 13.61 -1.48 -7.89
CA ALA A 237 14.96 -1.73 -8.41
C ALA A 237 15.88 -2.44 -7.39
N TRP A 238 15.55 -2.37 -6.11
CA TRP A 238 16.25 -3.08 -5.04
C TRP A 238 15.97 -4.60 -4.97
N VAL A 239 14.92 -5.08 -5.62
CA VAL A 239 14.42 -6.46 -5.46
C VAL A 239 15.43 -7.50 -5.91
N PRO A 240 16.10 -7.38 -7.09
CA PRO A 240 17.14 -8.31 -7.49
C PRO A 240 18.30 -8.39 -6.47
N SER A 241 18.77 -7.23 -6.02
CA SER A 241 19.90 -7.15 -5.08
C SER A 241 19.58 -7.82 -3.74
N LEU A 242 18.37 -7.60 -3.21
CA LEU A 242 17.92 -8.28 -2.00
C LEU A 242 17.77 -9.78 -2.23
N GLY A 243 17.19 -10.20 -3.35
CA GLY A 243 17.04 -11.61 -3.72
C GLY A 243 18.38 -12.35 -3.76
N TRP A 244 19.35 -11.81 -4.48
CA TRP A 244 20.71 -12.41 -4.55
C TRP A 244 21.36 -12.54 -3.18
N ARG A 245 21.23 -11.52 -2.35
CA ARG A 245 21.80 -11.54 -0.98
C ARG A 245 21.12 -12.59 -0.12
N LEU A 246 19.80 -12.64 -0.12
CA LEU A 246 19.05 -13.59 0.69
C LEU A 246 19.31 -15.04 0.24
N ASP A 247 19.40 -15.31 -1.06
CA ASP A 247 19.73 -16.64 -1.58
C ASP A 247 21.12 -17.09 -1.14
N ALA A 248 22.12 -16.19 -1.24
CA ALA A 248 23.48 -16.47 -0.82
C ALA A 248 23.59 -16.75 0.69
N HIS A 249 22.82 -16.03 1.51
CA HIS A 249 22.76 -16.26 2.96
C HIS A 249 22.01 -17.55 3.28
N TRP A 250 20.86 -17.77 2.66
CA TRP A 250 20.06 -18.98 2.87
C TRP A 250 20.84 -20.24 2.52
N ALA A 251 21.61 -20.25 1.44
CA ALA A 251 22.44 -21.39 1.07
C ALA A 251 23.44 -21.80 2.16
N LYS A 252 23.89 -20.83 2.97
CA LYS A 252 24.87 -21.05 4.04
C LYS A 252 24.24 -21.27 5.42
N MET A 253 23.04 -20.71 5.65
CA MET A 253 22.42 -20.59 6.98
C MET A 253 21.00 -21.15 7.02
N ARG A 254 20.62 -21.99 6.05
CA ARG A 254 19.24 -22.53 5.95
C ARG A 254 18.76 -23.30 7.18
N ASP A 255 19.71 -23.81 8.00
CA ASP A 255 19.37 -24.53 9.22
C ASP A 255 18.82 -23.61 10.31
N GLU A 256 19.08 -22.28 10.22
CA GLU A 256 18.46 -21.25 11.08
C GLU A 256 16.99 -21.03 10.71
N VAL A 257 16.64 -21.21 9.43
CA VAL A 257 15.31 -20.95 8.89
C VAL A 257 14.73 -22.22 8.21
N PRO A 258 14.54 -23.31 8.93
CA PRO A 258 14.17 -24.62 8.36
C PRO A 258 12.78 -24.61 7.71
N GLN A 259 11.94 -23.59 7.99
CA GLN A 259 10.65 -23.34 7.36
C GLN A 259 10.78 -22.86 5.91
N VAL A 260 11.90 -22.25 5.50
CA VAL A 260 12.14 -21.79 4.13
C VAL A 260 12.65 -22.95 3.28
N LYS A 261 11.86 -23.45 2.33
CA LYS A 261 12.12 -24.67 1.59
C LYS A 261 12.83 -24.48 0.25
N ARG A 262 12.82 -23.27 -0.28
CA ARG A 262 13.40 -22.92 -1.58
C ARG A 262 14.15 -21.57 -1.47
N PRO A 263 14.98 -21.20 -2.45
CA PRO A 263 15.68 -19.92 -2.42
C PRO A 263 14.70 -18.74 -2.21
N PRO A 264 15.03 -17.79 -1.32
CA PRO A 264 14.19 -16.61 -1.05
C PRO A 264 13.73 -15.84 -2.27
N SER A 265 14.55 -15.73 -3.31
CA SER A 265 14.19 -15.06 -4.56
C SER A 265 13.02 -15.74 -5.30
N GLU A 266 12.81 -17.03 -5.12
CA GLU A 266 11.67 -17.73 -5.71
C GLU A 266 10.35 -17.27 -5.09
N TYR A 267 10.29 -17.04 -3.77
CA TYR A 267 9.10 -16.48 -3.11
C TYR A 267 8.82 -15.05 -3.57
N MET A 268 9.87 -14.23 -3.77
CA MET A 268 9.70 -12.89 -4.32
C MET A 268 9.01 -12.93 -5.68
N ARG A 269 9.38 -13.88 -6.51
CA ARG A 269 8.90 -14.03 -7.89
C ARG A 269 7.59 -14.83 -8.02
N THR A 270 7.07 -15.39 -6.92
CA THR A 270 5.83 -16.19 -6.95
C THR A 270 4.71 -15.62 -6.08
N ASN A 271 5.02 -15.03 -4.95
CA ASN A 271 4.05 -14.58 -3.96
C ASN A 271 4.00 -13.07 -3.78
N LEU A 272 5.01 -12.32 -4.27
CA LEU A 272 5.04 -10.88 -4.22
C LEU A 272 4.72 -10.28 -5.60
N TRP A 273 3.99 -9.20 -5.58
CA TRP A 273 3.79 -8.26 -6.69
C TRP A 273 4.40 -6.92 -6.29
N PHE A 274 4.77 -6.14 -7.28
CA PHE A 274 5.44 -4.87 -7.07
C PHE A 274 4.71 -3.78 -7.86
N ALA A 275 4.16 -2.80 -7.14
CA ALA A 275 3.65 -1.58 -7.74
C ALA A 275 4.83 -0.77 -8.27
N THR A 276 4.66 -0.18 -9.45
CA THR A 276 5.78 0.46 -10.16
C THR A 276 6.19 1.81 -9.60
N GLN A 277 5.30 2.51 -8.92
CA GLN A 277 5.60 3.84 -8.40
C GLN A 277 6.33 3.72 -7.04
N PRO A 278 7.34 4.55 -6.75
CA PRO A 278 8.01 5.44 -7.69
C PRO A 278 8.91 4.66 -8.68
N VAL A 279 8.84 5.05 -9.95
CA VAL A 279 9.70 4.43 -10.98
C VAL A 279 11.12 4.98 -10.84
N ASP A 280 12.08 4.08 -10.70
CA ASP A 280 13.50 4.46 -10.75
C ASP A 280 13.89 4.85 -12.18
N GLU A 281 14.65 5.94 -12.35
CA GLU A 281 15.06 6.49 -13.64
C GLU A 281 16.57 6.37 -13.84
N PRO A 282 17.12 5.18 -14.17
CA PRO A 282 18.53 5.04 -14.48
C PRO A 282 18.91 5.84 -15.74
N GLU A 283 20.19 6.20 -15.86
CA GLU A 283 20.70 6.89 -17.05
C GLU A 283 20.45 6.07 -18.33
N ASN A 284 20.70 4.76 -18.26
CA ASN A 284 20.33 3.82 -19.32
C ASN A 284 18.97 3.16 -18.97
N PRO A 285 17.88 3.46 -19.71
CA PRO A 285 16.57 2.88 -19.41
C PRO A 285 16.51 1.34 -19.46
N ASP A 286 17.39 0.69 -20.23
CA ASP A 286 17.44 -0.76 -20.33
C ASP A 286 17.88 -1.42 -19.01
N ASP A 287 18.57 -0.70 -18.13
CA ASP A 287 18.90 -1.22 -16.80
C ASP A 287 17.64 -1.50 -15.98
N LEU A 288 16.63 -0.63 -16.09
CA LEU A 288 15.34 -0.85 -15.46
C LEU A 288 14.58 -2.01 -16.11
N ARG A 289 14.66 -2.16 -17.44
CA ARG A 289 14.10 -3.32 -18.14
C ARG A 289 14.67 -4.65 -17.60
N HIS A 290 15.98 -4.73 -17.35
CA HIS A 290 16.59 -5.92 -16.76
C HIS A 290 16.06 -6.23 -15.35
N VAL A 291 15.69 -5.21 -14.57
CA VAL A 291 15.02 -5.41 -13.27
C VAL A 291 13.65 -6.06 -13.45
N PHE A 292 12.84 -5.59 -14.42
CA PHE A 292 11.56 -6.23 -14.76
C PHE A 292 11.72 -7.68 -15.19
N GLU A 293 12.72 -7.96 -16.01
CA GLU A 293 13.04 -9.33 -16.47
C GLU A 293 13.44 -10.24 -15.30
N TRP A 294 14.21 -9.71 -14.35
CA TRP A 294 14.61 -10.48 -13.17
C TRP A 294 13.44 -10.77 -12.24
N ILE A 295 12.60 -9.78 -11.96
CA ILE A 295 11.40 -9.93 -11.11
C ILE A 295 10.39 -10.87 -11.77
N GLY A 296 10.17 -10.68 -13.04
CA GLY A 296 9.10 -11.28 -13.85
C GLY A 296 8.06 -10.22 -14.22
N TRP A 297 7.79 -10.09 -15.52
CA TRP A 297 6.80 -9.14 -16.03
C TRP A 297 5.40 -9.36 -15.44
N ASP A 298 5.06 -10.61 -15.09
CA ASP A 298 3.79 -11.00 -14.49
C ASP A 298 3.66 -10.62 -13.00
N ARG A 299 4.68 -10.00 -12.41
CA ARG A 299 4.71 -9.53 -11.02
C ARG A 299 4.70 -8.01 -10.88
N MET A 300 4.74 -7.28 -11.98
CA MET A 300 4.76 -5.83 -11.99
C MET A 300 3.36 -5.27 -12.21
N VAL A 301 2.92 -4.35 -11.36
CA VAL A 301 1.60 -3.72 -11.44
C VAL A 301 1.78 -2.22 -11.55
N TYR A 302 1.21 -1.61 -12.57
CA TYR A 302 1.26 -0.16 -12.73
C TYR A 302 0.53 0.54 -11.57
N SER A 303 1.16 1.58 -11.04
CA SER A 303 0.58 2.52 -10.08
C SER A 303 0.99 3.95 -10.41
N SER A 304 0.12 4.89 -10.13
CA SER A 304 0.32 6.30 -10.48
C SER A 304 0.71 7.18 -9.31
N ASP A 305 0.35 6.78 -8.11
CA ASP A 305 0.48 7.58 -6.88
C ASP A 305 -0.30 8.91 -6.91
N TYR A 306 -1.35 9.04 -7.73
CA TYR A 306 -2.18 10.24 -7.74
C TYR A 306 -2.80 10.47 -6.33
N PRO A 307 -2.78 11.66 -5.77
CA PRO A 307 -2.39 12.97 -6.33
C PRO A 307 -0.99 13.46 -5.90
N HIS A 308 -0.08 12.58 -5.52
CA HIS A 308 1.23 12.96 -4.99
C HIS A 308 2.12 13.67 -6.02
N TRP A 309 3.14 14.37 -5.54
CA TRP A 309 4.02 15.20 -6.37
C TRP A 309 4.89 14.39 -7.33
N ASP A 310 5.22 13.16 -6.95
CA ASP A 310 6.01 12.18 -7.70
C ASP A 310 5.14 11.22 -8.52
N PHE A 311 3.97 11.70 -8.95
CA PHE A 311 3.05 10.99 -9.82
C PHE A 311 3.73 10.43 -11.07
N ASP A 312 3.58 9.15 -11.31
CA ASP A 312 4.07 8.47 -12.50
C ASP A 312 3.02 8.48 -13.62
N ASP A 313 3.26 9.32 -14.64
CA ASP A 313 2.42 9.37 -15.83
C ASP A 313 2.57 8.07 -16.65
N PRO A 314 1.49 7.33 -16.96
CA PRO A 314 1.57 6.05 -17.66
C PRO A 314 2.18 6.13 -19.06
N HIS A 315 2.17 7.31 -19.68
CA HIS A 315 2.76 7.53 -21.01
C HIS A 315 4.26 7.88 -20.96
N LEU A 316 4.77 8.30 -19.79
CA LEU A 316 6.12 8.85 -19.66
C LEU A 316 7.00 8.05 -18.69
N ALA A 317 6.41 7.32 -17.74
CA ALA A 317 7.12 6.66 -16.64
C ALA A 317 8.15 5.61 -17.12
N PHE A 318 7.88 4.94 -18.24
CA PHE A 318 8.75 3.87 -18.73
C PHE A 318 9.45 4.30 -20.04
N ARG A 319 10.74 4.60 -19.94
CA ARG A 319 11.56 5.12 -21.06
C ARG A 319 12.18 4.03 -21.93
N PHE A 320 12.05 2.75 -21.56
CA PHE A 320 12.48 1.60 -22.36
C PHE A 320 11.34 1.07 -23.24
N GLN A 321 11.69 0.32 -24.29
CA GLN A 321 10.70 -0.23 -25.21
C GLN A 321 10.00 -1.45 -24.58
N MET A 322 8.69 -1.50 -24.70
CA MET A 322 7.84 -2.62 -24.29
C MET A 322 7.10 -3.18 -25.51
N THR A 323 7.02 -4.50 -25.60
CA THR A 323 6.10 -5.19 -26.51
C THR A 323 4.64 -4.96 -26.08
N GLU A 324 3.70 -5.15 -26.99
CA GLU A 324 2.26 -5.04 -26.66
C GLU A 324 1.82 -6.04 -25.58
N GLN A 325 2.46 -7.21 -25.51
CA GLN A 325 2.21 -8.17 -24.45
C GLN A 325 2.69 -7.65 -23.08
N GLU A 326 3.90 -7.11 -23.00
CA GLU A 326 4.45 -6.52 -21.77
C GLU A 326 3.60 -5.35 -21.27
N LYS A 327 3.18 -4.45 -22.18
CA LYS A 327 2.25 -3.36 -21.85
C LYS A 327 0.93 -3.87 -21.29
N ARG A 328 0.35 -4.86 -21.96
CA ARG A 328 -0.91 -5.47 -21.53
C ARG A 328 -0.78 -6.11 -20.15
N MET A 329 0.32 -6.82 -19.88
CA MET A 329 0.61 -7.39 -18.56
C MET A 329 0.69 -6.28 -17.51
N LEU A 330 1.55 -5.27 -17.73
CA LEU A 330 1.81 -4.20 -16.78
C LEU A 330 0.58 -3.35 -16.46
N PHE A 331 -0.15 -2.92 -17.50
CA PHE A 331 -1.26 -1.98 -17.34
C PHE A 331 -2.63 -2.63 -17.13
N ARG A 332 -2.73 -3.97 -17.16
CA ARG A 332 -4.02 -4.64 -17.06
C ARG A 332 -3.96 -6.02 -16.42
N ASP A 333 -3.33 -7.00 -17.08
CA ASP A 333 -3.53 -8.41 -16.77
C ASP A 333 -3.02 -8.76 -15.36
N ASN A 334 -1.92 -8.16 -14.92
CA ASN A 334 -1.34 -8.39 -13.60
C ASN A 334 -2.22 -7.80 -12.48
N ALA A 335 -2.84 -6.63 -12.70
CA ALA A 335 -3.80 -6.08 -11.75
C ALA A 335 -5.02 -7.02 -11.60
N LEU A 336 -5.53 -7.57 -12.70
CA LEU A 336 -6.62 -8.55 -12.68
C LEU A 336 -6.21 -9.88 -12.01
N ALA A 337 -4.91 -10.21 -11.98
CA ALA A 337 -4.41 -11.42 -11.35
C ALA A 337 -4.19 -11.27 -9.83
N VAL A 338 -3.80 -10.07 -9.38
CA VAL A 338 -3.49 -9.81 -7.97
C VAL A 338 -4.70 -9.33 -7.19
N TYR A 339 -5.45 -8.37 -7.72
CA TYR A 339 -6.60 -7.80 -7.02
C TYR A 339 -7.89 -8.60 -7.26
N THR A 340 -8.78 -8.57 -6.28
CA THR A 340 -10.10 -9.20 -6.38
C THR A 340 -11.11 -8.19 -6.89
N PHE A 341 -11.22 -8.08 -8.22
CA PHE A 341 -12.28 -7.28 -8.84
C PHE A 341 -13.55 -8.13 -8.99
N ARG A 342 -14.57 -7.78 -8.23
CA ARG A 342 -15.91 -8.38 -8.30
C ARG A 342 -16.85 -7.43 -9.01
N ASP A 343 -17.76 -7.97 -9.82
CA ASP A 343 -18.84 -7.22 -10.49
C ASP A 343 -20.07 -7.08 -9.59
#